data_fa383c164956c5f8ecd8198ae7c06f14
#
_entry.id   fa383c164956c5f8ecd8198ae7c06f14
#
_cell.length_a   1.000
_cell.length_b   1.000
_cell.length_c   1.000
_cell.angle_alpha   90.00
_cell.angle_beta   90.00
_cell.angle_gamma   90.00
#
_symmetry.space_group_name_H-M   'P 1'
#
loop_
_entity.id
_entity.type
_entity.pdbx_description
1 polymer ?
#
loop_
_entity_poly.entity_id
_entity_poly.type
_entity_poly.pdbx_seq_one_letter_code
_entity_poly.pdbx_strand_id
1 'polypeptide(L)'
;QSYIDSMVEGQDKIFILTADTLAQAKSSPHLEGFKAKGIDVLLMTDPIDAFWTSQMKSFQEKDFVSISREKYDIAKLGDVKDEDVEATESNDETYTPIIKESLGDLVEDVKTSKNLVDSPVRLVAGEGGLDFNLERILKAQNPDFEGSKKILEINSNHELIKKLPTLTSEL
;
A
#
# COMPACT_ATOMS: atom_id res chain seq x y z
N GLN A 1 15.39 -4.07 -18.21
CA GLN A 1 15.28 -5.40 -18.84
C GLN A 1 15.30 -6.50 -17.76
N SER A 2 16.30 -6.56 -16.86
CA SER A 2 16.41 -7.60 -15.82
C SER A 2 15.17 -7.75 -14.94
N TYR A 3 14.47 -6.66 -14.62
CA TYR A 3 13.21 -6.70 -13.88
C TYR A 3 12.12 -7.46 -14.65
N ILE A 4 11.99 -7.21 -15.95
CA ILE A 4 10.99 -7.89 -16.79
C ILE A 4 11.29 -9.39 -16.87
N ASP A 5 12.58 -9.73 -16.93
CA ASP A 5 13.02 -11.13 -17.01
C ASP A 5 12.81 -11.89 -15.67
N SER A 6 12.65 -11.17 -14.54
CA SER A 6 12.37 -11.74 -13.21
C SER A 6 10.87 -11.69 -12.81
N MET A 7 9.99 -11.21 -13.68
CA MET A 7 8.56 -11.18 -13.38
C MET A 7 7.98 -12.57 -13.13
N VAL A 8 7.12 -12.66 -12.12
CA VAL A 8 6.40 -13.89 -11.81
C VAL A 8 5.29 -14.18 -12.84
N GLU A 9 4.83 -15.41 -12.90
CA GLU A 9 3.74 -15.79 -13.79
C GLU A 9 2.48 -14.96 -13.54
N GLY A 10 1.85 -14.50 -14.61
CA GLY A 10 0.67 -13.63 -14.56
C GLY A 10 0.97 -12.15 -14.28
N GLN A 11 2.22 -11.77 -13.99
CA GLN A 11 2.57 -10.37 -13.76
C GLN A 11 2.61 -9.58 -15.07
N ASP A 12 1.74 -8.58 -15.18
CA ASP A 12 1.63 -7.70 -16.35
C ASP A 12 2.04 -6.24 -16.05
N LYS A 13 2.43 -5.93 -14.81
CA LYS A 13 2.79 -4.58 -14.34
C LYS A 13 4.20 -4.52 -13.78
N ILE A 14 4.81 -3.33 -13.87
CA ILE A 14 6.07 -3.00 -13.20
C ILE A 14 5.73 -2.30 -11.88
N PHE A 15 6.04 -2.93 -10.76
CA PHE A 15 5.75 -2.38 -9.44
C PHE A 15 6.86 -1.45 -8.99
N ILE A 16 6.47 -0.28 -8.50
CA ILE A 16 7.39 0.74 -8.00
C ILE A 16 6.97 1.22 -6.61
N LEU A 17 7.95 1.59 -5.80
CA LEU A 17 7.77 2.28 -4.53
C LEU A 17 8.73 3.46 -4.46
N THR A 18 8.18 4.66 -4.34
CA THR A 18 8.96 5.88 -4.12
C THR A 18 9.15 6.14 -2.64
N ALA A 19 10.34 6.52 -2.22
CA ALA A 19 10.66 6.85 -0.83
C ALA A 19 11.85 7.83 -0.78
N ASP A 20 12.06 8.49 0.37
CA ASP A 20 13.18 9.43 0.53
C ASP A 20 14.53 8.72 0.64
N THR A 21 14.54 7.51 1.18
CA THR A 21 15.75 6.72 1.37
C THR A 21 15.49 5.24 1.11
N LEU A 22 16.54 4.53 0.74
CA LEU A 22 16.48 3.09 0.54
C LEU A 22 16.11 2.35 1.83
N ALA A 23 16.50 2.86 2.99
CA ALA A 23 16.14 2.28 4.29
C ALA A 23 14.62 2.36 4.52
N GLN A 24 14.02 3.53 4.29
CA GLN A 24 12.57 3.70 4.35
C GLN A 24 11.84 2.79 3.35
N ALA A 25 12.31 2.76 2.09
CA ALA A 25 11.69 1.89 1.09
C ALA A 25 11.69 0.43 1.55
N LYS A 26 12.84 -0.09 2.02
CA LYS A 26 12.99 -1.49 2.45
C LYS A 26 12.15 -1.88 3.67
N SER A 27 11.88 -0.94 4.58
CA SER A 27 11.07 -1.14 5.79
C SER A 27 9.58 -0.82 5.58
N SER A 28 9.17 -0.47 4.37
CA SER A 28 7.80 -0.08 4.08
C SER A 28 6.83 -1.26 4.18
N PRO A 29 5.69 -1.11 4.91
CA PRO A 29 4.62 -2.10 4.95
C PRO A 29 4.03 -2.42 3.57
N HIS A 30 4.18 -1.52 2.60
CA HIS A 30 3.71 -1.75 1.23
C HIS A 30 4.42 -2.92 0.55
N LEU A 31 5.64 -3.27 0.98
CA LEU A 31 6.42 -4.37 0.40
C LEU A 31 6.05 -5.75 0.95
N GLU A 32 5.34 -5.83 2.08
CA GLU A 32 5.14 -7.11 2.79
C GLU A 32 4.52 -8.18 1.91
N GLY A 33 3.35 -7.90 1.32
CA GLY A 33 2.67 -8.85 0.45
C GLY A 33 3.47 -9.21 -0.82
N PHE A 34 4.19 -8.24 -1.39
CA PHE A 34 5.05 -8.48 -2.56
C PHE A 34 6.22 -9.39 -2.22
N LYS A 35 6.90 -9.15 -1.08
CA LYS A 35 7.97 -10.01 -0.58
C LYS A 35 7.48 -11.43 -0.28
N ALA A 36 6.31 -11.56 0.36
CA ALA A 36 5.72 -12.85 0.68
C ALA A 36 5.44 -13.69 -0.58
N LYS A 37 5.12 -13.04 -1.70
CA LYS A 37 4.86 -13.68 -2.99
C LYS A 37 6.08 -13.75 -3.93
N GLY A 38 7.25 -13.30 -3.47
CA GLY A 38 8.46 -13.28 -4.29
C GLY A 38 8.37 -12.31 -5.49
N ILE A 39 7.53 -11.28 -5.40
CA ILE A 39 7.35 -10.29 -6.45
C ILE A 39 8.33 -9.14 -6.24
N ASP A 40 9.16 -8.86 -7.24
CA ASP A 40 10.10 -7.75 -7.20
C ASP A 40 9.38 -6.40 -7.29
N VAL A 41 9.89 -5.41 -6.54
CA VAL A 41 9.45 -4.02 -6.58
C VAL A 41 10.65 -3.11 -6.78
N LEU A 42 10.58 -2.20 -7.75
CA LEU A 42 11.59 -1.18 -7.96
C LEU A 42 11.52 -0.11 -6.85
N LEU A 43 12.59 0.03 -6.09
CA LEU A 43 12.69 1.04 -5.05
C LEU A 43 13.30 2.31 -5.63
N MET A 44 12.49 3.36 -5.71
CA MET A 44 12.80 4.64 -6.33
C MET A 44 13.09 5.65 -5.22
N THR A 45 14.35 6.07 -5.08
CA THR A 45 14.78 6.92 -3.95
C THR A 45 15.45 8.23 -4.37
N ASP A 46 15.51 8.51 -5.66
CA ASP A 46 15.96 9.80 -6.15
C ASP A 46 14.77 10.79 -6.17
N PRO A 47 14.96 12.06 -5.76
CA PRO A 47 13.89 13.07 -5.80
C PRO A 47 13.23 13.22 -7.20
N ILE A 48 13.97 12.98 -8.28
CA ILE A 48 13.43 13.03 -9.64
C ILE A 48 12.45 11.88 -9.94
N ASP A 49 12.57 10.75 -9.24
CA ASP A 49 11.77 9.57 -9.49
C ASP A 49 10.27 9.84 -9.32
N ALA A 50 9.89 10.66 -8.34
CA ALA A 50 8.50 11.04 -8.11
C ALA A 50 7.87 11.77 -9.30
N PHE A 51 8.69 12.50 -10.08
CA PHE A 51 8.21 13.24 -11.25
C PHE A 51 8.14 12.36 -12.48
N TRP A 52 9.23 11.67 -12.84
CA TRP A 52 9.22 10.90 -14.07
C TRP A 52 8.27 9.70 -14.00
N THR A 53 8.11 9.05 -12.87
CA THR A 53 7.14 7.96 -12.69
C THR A 53 5.69 8.43 -12.85
N SER A 54 5.41 9.71 -12.62
CA SER A 54 4.10 10.29 -12.90
C SER A 54 3.84 10.52 -14.40
N GLN A 55 4.89 10.68 -15.19
CA GLN A 55 4.83 10.95 -16.64
C GLN A 55 5.00 9.69 -17.49
N MET A 56 5.93 8.81 -17.12
CA MET A 56 6.17 7.55 -17.82
C MET A 56 5.14 6.52 -17.37
N LYS A 57 4.20 6.20 -18.25
CA LYS A 57 3.10 5.28 -17.92
C LYS A 57 3.49 3.82 -18.07
N SER A 58 4.34 3.49 -19.03
CA SER A 58 4.68 2.09 -19.34
C SER A 58 6.09 1.96 -19.92
N PHE A 59 6.62 0.75 -19.82
CA PHE A 59 7.85 0.31 -20.48
C PHE A 59 7.63 -1.08 -21.06
N GLN A 60 7.93 -1.28 -22.35
CA GLN A 60 7.69 -2.53 -23.08
C GLN A 60 6.28 -3.09 -22.87
N GLU A 61 5.27 -2.25 -23.10
CA GLU A 61 3.83 -2.58 -22.95
C GLU A 61 3.38 -2.94 -21.53
N LYS A 62 4.24 -2.77 -20.51
CA LYS A 62 3.91 -2.99 -19.10
C LYS A 62 3.82 -1.67 -18.36
N ASP A 63 2.67 -1.43 -17.73
CA ASP A 63 2.44 -0.18 -16.99
C ASP A 63 3.21 -0.15 -15.68
N PHE A 64 3.66 1.04 -15.29
CA PHE A 64 4.18 1.29 -13.95
C PHE A 64 3.03 1.46 -12.97
N VAL A 65 3.09 0.74 -11.84
CA VAL A 65 2.10 0.81 -10.77
C VAL A 65 2.81 1.09 -9.45
N SER A 66 2.45 2.21 -8.81
CA SER A 66 2.91 2.51 -7.45
C SER A 66 2.15 1.63 -6.45
N ILE A 67 2.90 0.86 -5.65
CA ILE A 67 2.34 -0.02 -4.63
C ILE A 67 1.82 0.73 -3.40
N SER A 68 2.02 2.03 -3.32
CA SER A 68 1.43 2.90 -2.28
C SER A 68 -0.03 3.27 -2.57
N ARG A 69 -0.59 2.81 -3.69
CA ARG A 69 -1.99 3.00 -4.07
C ARG A 69 -2.81 1.74 -3.84
N GLU A 70 -4.10 1.91 -3.58
CA GLU A 70 -5.05 0.83 -3.24
C GLU A 70 -5.24 -0.23 -4.36
N LYS A 71 -5.03 0.12 -5.61
CA LYS A 71 -5.62 -0.56 -6.78
C LYS A 71 -5.03 -1.90 -7.21
N TYR A 72 -4.05 -2.49 -6.50
CA TYR A 72 -3.47 -3.72 -7.03
C TYR A 72 -3.66 -4.91 -6.07
N ASP A 73 -4.47 -5.85 -6.53
CA ASP A 73 -4.66 -7.15 -5.87
C ASP A 73 -3.58 -8.13 -6.38
N ILE A 74 -2.57 -8.37 -5.55
CA ILE A 74 -1.49 -9.32 -5.85
C ILE A 74 -1.89 -10.78 -5.56
N ALA A 75 -3.08 -11.04 -5.03
CA ALA A 75 -3.52 -12.40 -4.70
C ALA A 75 -3.46 -13.35 -5.90
N LYS A 76 -3.68 -12.81 -7.09
CA LYS A 76 -3.70 -13.57 -8.37
C LYS A 76 -2.33 -13.74 -9.02
N LEU A 77 -1.26 -13.23 -8.43
CA LEU A 77 0.09 -13.30 -8.99
C LEU A 77 0.92 -14.40 -8.32
N GLY A 78 1.69 -15.12 -9.14
CA GLY A 78 2.64 -16.15 -8.69
C GLY A 78 1.98 -17.47 -8.29
N ASP A 79 2.81 -18.52 -8.17
CA ASP A 79 2.39 -19.90 -7.85
C ASP A 79 2.15 -20.17 -6.36
N VAL A 80 2.13 -19.14 -5.51
CA VAL A 80 1.90 -19.35 -4.08
C VAL A 80 0.45 -19.76 -3.87
N LYS A 81 0.27 -21.05 -3.59
CA LYS A 81 -1.03 -21.60 -3.19
C LYS A 81 -1.56 -20.78 -2.00
N ASP A 82 -2.78 -20.33 -2.11
CA ASP A 82 -3.53 -19.55 -1.12
C ASP A 82 -3.70 -20.24 0.25
N GLU A 83 -2.88 -21.24 0.59
CA GLU A 83 -3.02 -22.01 1.84
C GLU A 83 -2.62 -21.22 3.09
N ASP A 84 -1.86 -20.11 2.94
CA ASP A 84 -1.44 -19.25 4.07
C ASP A 84 -2.08 -17.85 4.08
N VAL A 85 -2.83 -17.50 3.06
CA VAL A 85 -3.65 -16.29 3.05
C VAL A 85 -5.11 -16.70 3.01
N GLU A 86 -5.57 -17.34 4.07
CA GLU A 86 -7.01 -17.37 4.31
C GLU A 86 -7.48 -15.92 4.28
N ALA A 87 -8.16 -15.56 3.20
CA ALA A 87 -9.02 -14.40 3.18
C ALA A 87 -10.06 -14.65 4.27
N THR A 88 -9.70 -14.31 5.49
CA THR A 88 -10.64 -14.28 6.60
C THR A 88 -11.65 -13.19 6.26
N GLU A 89 -12.74 -13.59 5.63
CA GLU A 89 -13.97 -12.80 5.45
C GLU A 89 -14.57 -12.35 6.78
N SER A 90 -13.85 -12.42 7.90
CA SER A 90 -14.56 -12.57 9.15
C SER A 90 -14.58 -11.37 10.08
N ASN A 91 -13.84 -10.28 9.85
CA ASN A 91 -13.85 -9.19 10.85
C ASN A 91 -13.83 -7.77 10.27
N ASP A 92 -14.07 -7.63 8.98
CA ASP A 92 -14.09 -6.32 8.30
C ASP A 92 -15.17 -5.41 8.92
N GLU A 93 -16.36 -5.98 9.19
CA GLU A 93 -17.48 -5.24 9.79
C GLU A 93 -17.27 -4.92 11.28
N THR A 94 -16.33 -5.58 11.95
CA THR A 94 -16.11 -5.38 13.39
C THR A 94 -15.12 -4.25 13.68
N TYR A 95 -14.01 -4.17 12.94
CA TYR A 95 -12.92 -3.24 13.26
C TYR A 95 -12.99 -1.94 12.46
N THR A 96 -13.35 -2.02 11.18
CA THR A 96 -13.32 -0.87 10.28
C THR A 96 -14.26 0.26 10.71
N PRO A 97 -15.52 0.02 11.17
CA PRO A 97 -16.39 1.08 11.64
C PRO A 97 -15.86 1.79 12.89
N ILE A 98 -15.36 1.03 13.87
CA ILE A 98 -14.84 1.58 15.13
C ILE A 98 -13.65 2.50 14.86
N ILE A 99 -12.71 2.05 14.02
CA ILE A 99 -11.53 2.82 13.67
C ILE A 99 -11.93 4.04 12.83
N LYS A 100 -12.86 3.88 11.88
CA LYS A 100 -13.34 4.98 11.04
C LYS A 100 -14.02 6.07 11.87
N GLU A 101 -14.86 5.70 12.82
CA GLU A 101 -15.51 6.63 13.73
C GLU A 101 -14.49 7.40 14.58
N SER A 102 -13.48 6.69 15.11
CA SER A 102 -12.43 7.30 15.92
C SER A 102 -11.53 8.26 15.15
N LEU A 103 -11.23 7.96 13.88
CA LEU A 103 -10.38 8.80 13.02
C LEU A 103 -11.17 9.91 12.32
N GLY A 104 -12.48 9.76 12.15
CA GLY A 104 -13.35 10.75 11.54
C GLY A 104 -12.83 11.22 10.17
N ASP A 105 -12.59 12.52 10.06
CA ASP A 105 -12.15 13.19 8.83
C ASP A 105 -10.64 13.07 8.53
N LEU A 106 -9.85 12.45 9.41
CA LEU A 106 -8.41 12.28 9.19
C LEU A 106 -8.09 11.30 8.05
N VAL A 107 -9.01 10.37 7.77
CA VAL A 107 -8.87 9.39 6.68
C VAL A 107 -10.10 9.42 5.78
N GLU A 108 -9.91 9.09 4.51
CA GLU A 108 -11.00 8.93 3.54
C GLU A 108 -11.85 7.72 3.90
N ASP A 109 -11.19 6.59 4.19
CA ASP A 109 -11.85 5.33 4.51
C ASP A 109 -10.93 4.44 5.36
N VAL A 110 -11.50 3.37 5.94
CA VAL A 110 -10.78 2.31 6.63
C VAL A 110 -11.17 0.98 5.99
N LYS A 111 -10.19 0.18 5.56
CA LYS A 111 -10.41 -1.09 4.87
C LYS A 111 -9.49 -2.18 5.39
N THR A 112 -9.91 -3.43 5.28
CA THR A 112 -9.02 -4.56 5.54
C THR A 112 -8.05 -4.76 4.40
N SER A 113 -6.78 -4.92 4.73
CA SER A 113 -5.72 -5.18 3.76
C SER A 113 -5.62 -6.66 3.41
N LYS A 114 -5.44 -6.94 2.13
CA LYS A 114 -5.08 -8.28 1.63
C LYS A 114 -3.55 -8.45 1.47
N ASN A 115 -2.79 -7.38 1.66
CA ASN A 115 -1.36 -7.35 1.35
C ASN A 115 -0.46 -7.11 2.58
N LEU A 116 -1.05 -6.86 3.77
CA LEU A 116 -0.31 -6.76 5.03
C LEU A 116 -0.09 -8.15 5.62
N VAL A 117 1.15 -8.41 6.05
CA VAL A 117 1.57 -9.67 6.69
C VAL A 117 1.93 -9.42 8.15
N ASP A 118 2.92 -8.58 8.40
CA ASP A 118 3.49 -8.33 9.73
C ASP A 118 3.01 -7.01 10.34
N SER A 119 2.77 -5.98 9.53
CA SER A 119 2.35 -4.66 10.02
C SER A 119 0.86 -4.62 10.37
N PRO A 120 0.48 -3.89 11.44
CA PRO A 120 -0.93 -3.75 11.83
C PRO A 120 -1.74 -2.89 10.87
N VAL A 121 -1.12 -1.86 10.31
CA VAL A 121 -1.78 -0.87 9.45
C VAL A 121 -0.82 -0.31 8.40
N ARG A 122 -1.40 0.23 7.30
CA ARG A 122 -0.71 1.12 6.38
C ARG A 122 -1.66 2.17 5.82
N LEU A 123 -1.12 3.29 5.37
CA LEU A 123 -1.90 4.27 4.59
C LEU A 123 -1.68 4.01 3.09
N VAL A 124 -2.75 4.08 2.31
CA VAL A 124 -2.70 4.03 0.85
C VAL A 124 -3.38 5.26 0.26
N ALA A 125 -2.89 5.69 -0.91
CA ALA A 125 -3.55 6.75 -1.65
C ALA A 125 -4.82 6.18 -2.29
N GLY A 126 -5.94 6.85 -2.05
CA GLY A 126 -7.23 6.52 -2.66
C GLY A 126 -7.24 6.72 -4.18
N GLU A 127 -8.36 6.46 -4.80
CA GLU A 127 -8.55 6.59 -6.24
C GLU A 127 -8.31 8.03 -6.71
N GLY A 128 -7.39 8.22 -7.65
CA GLY A 128 -7.00 9.55 -8.14
C GLY A 128 -6.02 10.31 -7.22
N GLY A 129 -5.69 9.77 -6.04
CA GLY A 129 -4.69 10.35 -5.15
C GLY A 129 -3.28 10.33 -5.76
N LEU A 130 -2.47 11.32 -5.38
CA LEU A 130 -1.06 11.38 -5.75
C LEU A 130 -0.25 10.36 -4.95
N ASP A 131 0.89 9.96 -5.51
CA ASP A 131 1.90 9.21 -4.76
C ASP A 131 2.38 10.02 -3.55
N PHE A 132 2.62 9.37 -2.41
CA PHE A 132 2.96 10.04 -1.15
C PHE A 132 4.19 10.94 -1.25
N ASN A 133 5.21 10.50 -1.98
CA ASN A 133 6.43 11.27 -2.12
C ASN A 133 6.20 12.50 -3.01
N LEU A 134 5.46 12.36 -4.10
CA LEU A 134 5.09 13.50 -4.95
C LEU A 134 4.23 14.50 -4.18
N GLU A 135 3.24 14.04 -3.41
CA GLU A 135 2.39 14.90 -2.58
C GLU A 135 3.22 15.69 -1.55
N ARG A 136 4.18 15.03 -0.90
CA ARG A 136 5.08 15.68 0.05
C ARG A 136 5.94 16.77 -0.60
N ILE A 137 6.45 16.51 -1.81
CA ILE A 137 7.24 17.49 -2.57
C ILE A 137 6.37 18.69 -2.93
N LEU A 138 5.15 18.45 -3.43
CA LEU A 138 4.21 19.52 -3.77
C LEU A 138 3.84 20.36 -2.56
N LYS A 139 3.60 19.73 -1.41
CA LYS A 139 3.29 20.41 -0.14
C LYS A 139 4.47 21.26 0.36
N ALA A 140 5.71 20.80 0.16
CA ALA A 140 6.89 21.56 0.49
C ALA A 140 7.08 22.81 -0.40
N GLN A 141 6.62 22.77 -1.65
CA GLN A 141 6.67 23.89 -2.59
C GLN A 141 5.48 24.84 -2.45
N ASN A 142 4.33 24.32 -2.08
CA ASN A 142 3.11 25.09 -1.87
C ASN A 142 2.46 24.69 -0.52
N PRO A 143 2.64 25.47 0.55
CA PRO A 143 2.08 25.17 1.86
C PRO A 143 0.55 25.09 1.89
N ASP A 144 -0.14 25.76 0.96
CA ASP A 144 -1.60 25.73 0.82
C ASP A 144 -2.11 24.47 0.10
N PHE A 145 -1.21 23.61 -0.36
CA PHE A 145 -1.59 22.34 -0.97
C PHE A 145 -2.07 21.35 0.09
N GLU A 146 -3.37 21.10 0.14
CA GLU A 146 -3.99 20.24 1.16
C GLU A 146 -3.68 18.74 0.97
N GLY A 147 -3.37 18.32 -0.24
CA GLY A 147 -3.21 16.90 -0.58
C GLY A 147 -4.55 16.14 -0.60
N SER A 148 -4.48 14.83 -0.81
CA SER A 148 -5.64 13.95 -0.78
C SER A 148 -5.76 13.23 0.57
N LYS A 149 -6.98 13.01 1.07
CA LYS A 149 -7.21 12.09 2.19
C LYS A 149 -6.70 10.70 1.81
N LYS A 150 -6.28 9.94 2.80
CA LYS A 150 -5.71 8.60 2.61
C LYS A 150 -6.70 7.56 3.13
N ILE A 151 -6.62 6.37 2.58
CA ILE A 151 -7.31 5.19 3.10
C ILE A 151 -6.38 4.51 4.09
N LEU A 152 -6.89 4.18 5.27
CA LEU A 152 -6.19 3.34 6.22
C LEU A 152 -6.52 1.89 5.93
N GLU A 153 -5.52 1.10 5.56
CA GLU A 153 -5.64 -0.34 5.50
C GLU A 153 -5.17 -0.98 6.80
N ILE A 154 -5.95 -1.91 7.32
CA ILE A 154 -5.68 -2.62 8.57
C ILE A 154 -5.44 -4.11 8.30
N ASN A 155 -4.59 -4.73 9.11
CA ASN A 155 -4.40 -6.18 9.16
C ASN A 155 -5.27 -6.76 10.27
N SER A 156 -6.43 -7.30 9.93
CA SER A 156 -7.38 -7.88 10.90
C SER A 156 -6.81 -9.08 11.68
N ASN A 157 -5.75 -9.70 11.18
CA ASN A 157 -5.06 -10.81 11.85
C ASN A 157 -4.02 -10.36 12.88
N HIS A 158 -3.60 -9.09 12.86
CA HIS A 158 -2.60 -8.56 13.75
C HIS A 158 -3.13 -8.43 15.19
N GLU A 159 -2.32 -8.81 16.18
CA GLU A 159 -2.72 -8.83 17.60
C GLU A 159 -3.20 -7.47 18.13
N LEU A 160 -2.59 -6.36 17.67
CA LEU A 160 -3.02 -5.01 18.06
C LEU A 160 -4.44 -4.71 17.57
N ILE A 161 -4.75 -5.10 16.33
CA ILE A 161 -6.09 -4.87 15.77
C ILE A 161 -7.13 -5.71 16.51
N LYS A 162 -6.82 -6.97 16.81
CA LYS A 162 -7.70 -7.87 17.56
C LYS A 162 -8.01 -7.38 18.99
N LYS A 163 -7.12 -6.58 19.59
CA LYS A 163 -7.31 -6.02 20.94
C LYS A 163 -8.14 -4.73 20.96
N LEU A 164 -8.34 -4.05 19.84
CA LEU A 164 -9.06 -2.77 19.80
C LEU A 164 -10.47 -2.82 20.42
N PRO A 165 -11.34 -3.80 20.11
CA PRO A 165 -12.67 -3.83 20.70
C PRO A 165 -12.69 -3.96 22.23
N THR A 166 -11.69 -4.61 22.82
CA THR A 166 -11.60 -4.73 24.28
C THR A 166 -11.19 -3.43 24.94
N LEU A 167 -10.35 -2.62 24.29
CA LEU A 167 -9.91 -1.31 24.78
C LEU A 167 -11.00 -0.24 24.68
N THR A 168 -11.85 -0.31 23.65
CA THR A 168 -12.96 0.65 23.48
C THR A 168 -14.14 0.39 24.39
N SER A 169 -14.27 -0.81 24.96
CA SER A 169 -15.32 -1.14 25.94
C SER A 169 -15.00 -0.70 27.38
N GLU A 170 -13.78 -0.22 27.64
CA GLU A 170 -13.33 0.25 28.96
C GLU A 170 -13.31 1.80 29.06
N LEU A 171 -13.70 2.52 28.01
CA LEU A 171 -13.83 3.99 27.97
C LEU A 171 -15.29 4.40 27.96
#